data_f3f799ff79546e01eda7d720b70d47ea
#
_entry.id   f3f799ff79546e01eda7d720b70d47ea
#
_cell.length_a   1.000
_cell.length_b   1.000
_cell.length_c   1.000
_cell.angle_alpha   90.00
_cell.angle_beta   90.00
_cell.angle_gamma   90.00
#
_symmetry.space_group_name_H-M   'P 1'
#
loop_
_entity.id
_entity.type
_entity.pdbx_description
1 polymer ?
#
loop_
_entity_poly.entity_id
_entity_poly.type
_entity_poly.pdbx_seq_one_letter_code
_entity_poly.pdbx_strand_id
1 'polypeptide(L)'
;DTYNPLLPVPNSNDPYVYVDKWTDRIMKFDMHALLGMTVEWSDNEGASWSIPTVATDIRSVQDHQTITSAPYPAALHQTTWVFCINGNAPHPLCSTSFDGGNTWSPEVSGAPIDCQSGGLTAHLEGGPNGNFYRGNAGCNGQGYAIYRSTDGGFTWTEHTLPTDESGTADTWNAEEAQVAVDDDDNVHAMWMGSDNMPYYAYSLDEGNTWSDAMM
;
A
#
# COMPACT_ATOMS: atom_id res chain seq x y z
N ASP A 1 -5.50 -21.23 11.30
CA ASP A 1 -5.84 -20.09 12.18
C ASP A 1 -4.87 -20.08 13.36
N THR A 2 -3.88 -19.22 13.32
CA THR A 2 -3.06 -18.96 14.51
C THR A 2 -3.83 -17.97 15.38
N TYR A 3 -4.67 -18.53 16.25
CA TYR A 3 -5.35 -17.75 17.29
C TYR A 3 -4.30 -17.10 18.20
N ASN A 4 -4.31 -15.77 18.28
CA ASN A 4 -3.50 -15.06 19.27
C ASN A 4 -4.26 -14.98 20.59
N PRO A 5 -3.87 -15.75 21.62
CA PRO A 5 -4.59 -15.78 22.89
C PRO A 5 -4.43 -14.49 23.73
N LEU A 6 -3.57 -13.56 23.30
CA LEU A 6 -3.31 -12.31 24.02
C LEU A 6 -4.29 -11.19 23.64
N LEU A 7 -5.05 -11.34 22.58
CA LEU A 7 -6.05 -10.37 22.16
C LEU A 7 -7.46 -11.01 22.23
N PRO A 8 -8.33 -10.53 23.11
CA PRO A 8 -9.65 -11.12 23.33
C PRO A 8 -10.68 -10.75 22.25
N VAL A 9 -10.26 -10.34 21.07
CA VAL A 9 -11.18 -9.95 19.99
C VAL A 9 -11.38 -11.15 19.06
N PRO A 10 -12.58 -11.72 19.01
CA PRO A 10 -12.80 -13.02 18.37
C PRO A 10 -12.86 -13.00 16.84
N ASN A 11 -12.76 -11.87 16.17
CA ASN A 11 -12.93 -11.79 14.74
C ASN A 11 -11.87 -10.90 14.10
N SER A 12 -10.93 -11.51 13.38
CA SER A 12 -10.18 -10.82 12.34
C SER A 12 -11.11 -10.64 11.13
N ASN A 13 -11.29 -9.41 10.69
CA ASN A 13 -11.86 -9.10 9.38
C ASN A 13 -10.67 -8.92 8.42
N ASP A 14 -10.74 -9.53 7.24
CA ASP A 14 -9.74 -9.42 6.18
C ASP A 14 -8.29 -9.66 6.64
N PRO A 15 -7.97 -10.87 7.13
CA PRO A 15 -6.58 -11.20 7.48
C PRO A 15 -5.70 -11.17 6.24
N TYR A 16 -4.52 -10.58 6.37
CA TYR A 16 -3.55 -10.49 5.28
C TYR A 16 -2.20 -11.04 5.74
N VAL A 17 -1.50 -11.72 4.83
CA VAL A 17 -0.16 -12.23 5.05
C VAL A 17 0.75 -11.71 3.94
N TYR A 18 1.88 -11.14 4.33
CA TYR A 18 2.91 -10.66 3.43
C TYR A 18 4.23 -11.36 3.76
N VAL A 19 4.93 -11.83 2.74
CA VAL A 19 6.28 -12.39 2.87
C VAL A 19 7.26 -11.40 2.29
N ASP A 20 8.15 -10.90 3.13
CA ASP A 20 9.18 -9.95 2.73
C ASP A 20 10.23 -10.61 1.83
N LYS A 21 10.34 -10.13 0.60
CA LYS A 21 11.30 -10.64 -0.39
C LYS A 21 12.78 -10.37 -0.05
N TRP A 22 13.04 -9.49 0.92
CA TRP A 22 14.40 -9.08 1.28
C TRP A 22 14.96 -9.83 2.48
N THR A 23 14.10 -10.25 3.40
CA THR A 23 14.49 -10.86 4.67
C THR A 23 13.82 -12.20 4.94
N ASP A 24 12.89 -12.65 4.09
CA ASP A 24 12.02 -13.82 4.26
C ASP A 24 11.11 -13.74 5.51
N ARG A 25 11.04 -12.56 6.15
CA ARG A 25 10.14 -12.33 7.28
C ARG A 25 8.70 -12.40 6.82
N ILE A 26 7.88 -13.17 7.55
CA ILE A 26 6.45 -13.23 7.32
C ILE A 26 5.78 -12.22 8.24
N MET A 27 5.00 -11.33 7.66
CA MET A 27 4.12 -10.43 8.40
C MET A 27 2.67 -10.87 8.25
N LYS A 28 1.93 -10.84 9.33
CA LYS A 28 0.47 -10.93 9.30
C LYS A 28 -0.13 -9.75 10.04
N PHE A 29 -1.30 -9.37 9.66
CA PHE A 29 -2.04 -8.37 10.40
C PHE A 29 -3.51 -8.74 10.52
N ASP A 30 -4.07 -8.33 11.63
CA ASP A 30 -5.43 -8.59 12.03
C ASP A 30 -6.18 -7.28 12.23
N MET A 31 -7.32 -7.14 11.57
CA MET A 31 -8.23 -6.02 11.75
C MET A 31 -9.19 -6.31 12.90
N HIS A 32 -9.25 -5.39 13.85
CA HIS A 32 -10.10 -5.50 15.01
C HIS A 32 -11.36 -4.64 14.84
N ALA A 33 -12.43 -5.25 14.36
CA ALA A 33 -13.75 -4.64 14.25
C ALA A 33 -13.76 -3.29 13.49
N LEU A 34 -12.96 -3.16 12.44
CA LEU A 34 -12.78 -1.93 11.65
C LEU A 34 -12.28 -0.72 12.47
N LEU A 35 -11.63 -0.95 13.61
CA LEU A 35 -11.20 0.11 14.53
C LEU A 35 -9.69 0.27 14.63
N GLY A 36 -8.94 -0.72 14.23
CA GLY A 36 -7.47 -0.69 14.32
C GLY A 36 -6.84 -1.98 13.83
N MET A 37 -5.55 -1.90 13.57
CA MET A 37 -4.73 -2.99 13.06
C MET A 37 -3.62 -3.36 14.00
N THR A 38 -3.43 -4.64 14.22
CA THR A 38 -2.21 -5.18 14.82
C THR A 38 -1.40 -5.95 13.78
N VAL A 39 -0.10 -5.80 13.87
CA VAL A 39 0.87 -6.49 13.04
C VAL A 39 1.70 -7.42 13.91
N GLU A 40 1.91 -8.64 13.45
CA GLU A 40 2.82 -9.62 14.02
C GLU A 40 3.75 -10.13 12.92
N TRP A 41 4.94 -10.56 13.31
CA TRP A 41 5.90 -11.12 12.36
C TRP A 41 6.49 -12.45 12.85
N SER A 42 7.00 -13.23 11.89
CA SER A 42 7.69 -14.50 12.12
C SER A 42 8.94 -14.59 11.24
N ASP A 43 10.05 -15.02 11.85
CA ASP A 43 11.32 -15.31 11.16
C ASP A 43 11.59 -16.83 11.07
N ASN A 44 10.57 -17.66 11.31
CA ASN A 44 10.70 -19.10 11.32
C ASN A 44 9.48 -19.79 10.69
N GLU A 45 9.08 -19.30 9.53
CA GLU A 45 8.01 -19.89 8.69
C GLU A 45 6.67 -20.03 9.45
N GLY A 46 6.39 -19.10 10.37
CA GLY A 46 5.15 -19.11 11.15
C GLY A 46 5.15 -20.06 12.36
N ALA A 47 6.29 -20.69 12.69
CA ALA A 47 6.37 -21.59 13.85
C ALA A 47 6.22 -20.82 15.18
N SER A 48 6.62 -19.56 15.23
CA SER A 48 6.34 -18.64 16.32
C SER A 48 6.17 -17.21 15.80
N TRP A 49 5.45 -16.39 16.54
CA TRP A 49 5.10 -15.02 16.19
C TRP A 49 5.56 -14.04 17.25
N SER A 50 5.87 -12.82 16.82
CA SER A 50 6.18 -11.71 17.71
C SER A 50 5.00 -11.34 18.60
N ILE A 51 5.24 -10.46 19.56
CA ILE A 51 4.16 -9.76 20.27
C ILE A 51 3.49 -8.82 19.24
N PRO A 52 2.16 -8.75 19.23
CA PRO A 52 1.45 -7.82 18.35
C PRO A 52 1.86 -6.37 18.58
N THR A 53 2.08 -5.64 17.51
CA THR A 53 2.32 -4.19 17.52
C THR A 53 1.19 -3.46 16.78
N VAL A 54 0.90 -2.23 17.18
CA VAL A 54 -0.17 -1.44 16.59
C VAL A 54 0.40 -0.55 15.50
N ALA A 55 -0.03 -0.79 14.26
CA ALA A 55 0.43 -0.03 13.09
C ALA A 55 -0.46 1.18 12.76
N THR A 56 -1.64 1.29 13.36
CA THR A 56 -2.61 2.36 13.07
C THR A 56 -3.14 2.97 14.35
N ASP A 57 -3.56 4.23 14.27
CA ASP A 57 -4.36 4.84 15.33
C ASP A 57 -5.73 4.17 15.43
N ILE A 58 -6.28 4.12 16.64
CA ILE A 58 -7.65 3.63 16.85
C ILE A 58 -8.63 4.67 16.33
N ARG A 59 -9.40 4.30 15.30
CA ARG A 59 -10.43 5.16 14.71
C ARG A 59 -11.57 4.31 14.14
N SER A 60 -12.73 4.91 13.94
CA SER A 60 -13.86 4.22 13.33
C SER A 60 -13.65 4.05 11.81
N VAL A 61 -14.03 2.89 11.31
CA VAL A 61 -14.01 2.48 9.89
C VAL A 61 -12.63 2.55 9.29
N GLN A 62 -11.87 1.48 9.47
CA GLN A 62 -10.63 1.19 8.75
C GLN A 62 -10.86 -0.02 7.87
N ASP A 63 -10.37 0.04 6.63
CA ASP A 63 -10.55 -1.01 5.64
C ASP A 63 -9.43 -0.98 4.62
N HIS A 64 -9.29 -2.04 3.82
CA HIS A 64 -8.30 -2.15 2.75
C HIS A 64 -6.86 -1.90 3.21
N GLN A 65 -6.44 -2.71 4.17
CA GLN A 65 -5.09 -2.70 4.71
C GLN A 65 -4.09 -3.29 3.71
N THR A 66 -2.91 -2.71 3.67
CA THR A 66 -1.82 -3.20 2.84
C THR A 66 -0.47 -2.92 3.48
N ILE A 67 0.49 -3.81 3.27
CA ILE A 67 1.86 -3.68 3.76
C ILE A 67 2.84 -4.09 2.68
N THR A 68 3.97 -3.42 2.63
CA THR A 68 5.12 -3.82 1.82
C THR A 68 6.42 -3.42 2.49
N SER A 69 7.52 -3.83 1.91
CA SER A 69 8.86 -3.48 2.34
C SER A 69 9.75 -3.10 1.16
N ALA A 70 10.79 -2.32 1.43
CA ALA A 70 11.82 -1.99 0.47
C ALA A 70 13.16 -1.75 1.19
N PRO A 71 14.32 -1.87 0.51
CA PRO A 71 15.64 -1.61 1.09
C PRO A 71 15.89 -0.10 1.24
N TYR A 72 15.14 0.55 2.12
CA TYR A 72 15.25 1.99 2.39
C TYR A 72 15.84 2.27 3.78
N PRO A 73 16.69 3.28 3.94
CA PRO A 73 17.48 3.94 2.88
C PRO A 73 18.44 2.93 2.24
N ALA A 74 18.49 2.89 0.93
CA ALA A 74 19.29 1.90 0.17
C ALA A 74 20.77 1.85 0.62
N ALA A 75 21.33 2.99 1.03
CA ALA A 75 22.70 3.09 1.51
C ALA A 75 22.99 2.35 2.84
N LEU A 76 21.97 2.02 3.61
CA LEU A 76 22.12 1.37 4.92
C LEU A 76 21.77 -0.12 4.89
N HIS A 77 21.35 -0.65 3.76
CA HIS A 77 20.89 -2.04 3.60
C HIS A 77 19.84 -2.45 4.66
N GLN A 78 19.04 -1.50 5.09
CA GLN A 78 17.93 -1.73 6.02
C GLN A 78 16.65 -1.93 5.24
N THR A 79 15.85 -2.88 5.70
CA THR A 79 14.48 -3.04 5.19
C THR A 79 13.57 -2.10 5.95
N THR A 80 12.88 -1.25 5.21
CA THR A 80 11.82 -0.39 5.73
C THR A 80 10.48 -1.00 5.37
N TRP A 81 9.55 -0.96 6.32
CA TRP A 81 8.19 -1.45 6.18
C TRP A 81 7.23 -0.28 6.13
N VAL A 82 6.35 -0.28 5.15
CA VAL A 82 5.27 0.70 5.06
C VAL A 82 3.94 -0.03 5.10
N PHE A 83 3.06 0.44 5.95
CA PHE A 83 1.69 -0.02 6.09
C PHE A 83 0.74 1.13 5.77
N CYS A 84 -0.25 0.89 4.92
CA CYS A 84 -1.29 1.88 4.62
C CYS A 84 -2.68 1.25 4.79
N ILE A 85 -3.64 2.10 5.13
CA ILE A 85 -5.04 1.72 5.31
C ILE A 85 -5.97 2.87 4.99
N ASN A 86 -7.12 2.57 4.40
CA ASN A 86 -8.21 3.52 4.28
C ASN A 86 -8.93 3.68 5.63
N GLY A 87 -9.34 4.91 5.89
CA GLY A 87 -10.16 5.27 7.03
C GLY A 87 -11.19 6.32 6.62
N ASN A 88 -11.71 7.06 7.59
CA ASN A 88 -12.62 8.20 7.31
C ASN A 88 -11.92 9.43 6.73
N ALA A 89 -10.65 9.31 6.38
CA ALA A 89 -9.88 10.37 5.73
C ALA A 89 -10.15 10.35 4.20
N PRO A 90 -9.99 11.49 3.52
CA PRO A 90 -10.16 11.57 2.07
C PRO A 90 -9.06 10.85 1.27
N HIS A 91 -8.09 10.27 1.95
CA HIS A 91 -6.95 9.53 1.39
C HIS A 91 -6.51 8.46 2.38
N PRO A 92 -5.79 7.42 1.95
CA PRO A 92 -5.19 6.44 2.84
C PRO A 92 -4.21 7.07 3.82
N LEU A 93 -4.06 6.46 4.98
CA LEU A 93 -3.09 6.83 6.00
C LEU A 93 -2.03 5.75 6.09
N CYS A 94 -0.78 6.17 6.17
CA CYS A 94 0.36 5.28 6.15
C CYS A 94 1.24 5.45 7.39
N SER A 95 1.81 4.38 7.88
CA SER A 95 2.82 4.35 8.94
C SER A 95 4.04 3.56 8.49
N THR A 96 5.18 3.87 9.09
CA THR A 96 6.48 3.30 8.70
C THR A 96 7.16 2.66 9.89
N SER A 97 7.77 1.51 9.65
CA SER A 97 8.64 0.82 10.61
C SER A 97 10.05 0.67 10.02
N PHE A 98 11.07 1.07 10.80
CA PHE A 98 12.49 0.90 10.47
C PHE A 98 13.16 -0.23 11.27
N ASP A 99 12.41 -0.93 12.10
CA ASP A 99 12.90 -1.96 13.02
C ASP A 99 12.20 -3.30 12.82
N GLY A 100 11.72 -3.54 11.59
CA GLY A 100 11.12 -4.81 11.20
C GLY A 100 9.74 -5.07 11.79
N GLY A 101 8.95 -4.01 12.02
CA GLY A 101 7.59 -4.10 12.53
C GLY A 101 7.48 -4.08 14.07
N ASN A 102 8.58 -3.83 14.80
CA ASN A 102 8.53 -3.73 16.26
C ASN A 102 7.94 -2.40 16.73
N THR A 103 8.22 -1.32 16.02
CA THR A 103 7.60 -0.01 16.26
C THR A 103 7.17 0.64 14.95
N TRP A 104 6.16 1.49 15.02
CA TRP A 104 5.58 2.18 13.88
C TRP A 104 5.56 3.69 14.12
N SER A 105 5.81 4.46 13.07
CA SER A 105 5.67 5.91 13.11
C SER A 105 4.21 6.33 13.32
N PRO A 106 3.95 7.57 13.76
CA PRO A 106 2.62 8.15 13.61
C PRO A 106 2.17 8.06 12.14
N GLU A 107 0.86 7.92 11.94
CA GLU A 107 0.28 7.89 10.60
C GLU A 107 0.43 9.25 9.91
N VAL A 108 0.71 9.19 8.61
CA VAL A 108 0.78 10.34 7.70
C VAL A 108 -0.16 10.11 6.51
N SER A 109 -0.47 11.18 5.79
CA SER A 109 -1.23 11.07 4.54
C SER A 109 -0.48 10.22 3.51
N GLY A 110 -1.15 9.22 2.93
CA GLY A 110 -0.65 8.43 1.80
C GLY A 110 -0.82 9.12 0.44
N ALA A 111 -1.12 10.42 0.42
CA ALA A 111 -1.29 11.24 -0.78
C ALA A 111 -0.82 12.66 -0.51
N PRO A 112 -0.60 13.50 -1.55
CA PRO A 112 -0.32 14.93 -1.37
C PRO A 112 -1.38 15.61 -0.50
N ILE A 113 -0.99 16.62 0.28
CA ILE A 113 -1.83 17.25 1.32
C ILE A 113 -3.18 17.79 0.79
N ASP A 114 -3.20 18.28 -0.43
CA ASP A 114 -4.40 18.85 -1.07
C ASP A 114 -5.15 17.82 -1.94
N CYS A 115 -4.73 16.56 -1.92
CA CYS A 115 -5.29 15.50 -2.70
C CYS A 115 -6.48 14.84 -1.99
N GLN A 116 -7.58 14.72 -2.68
CA GLN A 116 -8.70 13.87 -2.26
C GLN A 116 -8.74 12.67 -3.21
N SER A 117 -7.94 11.65 -2.89
CA SER A 117 -7.86 10.42 -3.66
C SER A 117 -8.93 9.43 -3.21
N GLY A 118 -10.18 9.72 -3.29
CA GLY A 118 -11.26 8.83 -2.83
C GLY A 118 -11.07 7.35 -3.23
N GLY A 119 -11.97 6.50 -2.77
CA GLY A 119 -11.93 5.07 -3.05
C GLY A 119 -10.99 4.25 -2.15
N LEU A 120 -10.95 2.96 -2.40
CA LEU A 120 -10.08 2.03 -1.68
C LEU A 120 -8.66 2.07 -2.28
N THR A 121 -7.65 1.90 -1.44
CA THR A 121 -6.26 1.83 -1.91
C THR A 121 -5.95 0.43 -2.42
N ALA A 122 -5.22 0.33 -3.52
CA ALA A 122 -4.62 -0.92 -3.94
C ALA A 122 -3.49 -1.36 -3.01
N HIS A 123 -2.96 -2.56 -3.23
CA HIS A 123 -1.83 -3.06 -2.48
C HIS A 123 -0.58 -2.20 -2.72
N LEU A 124 0.21 -2.05 -1.65
CA LEU A 124 1.53 -1.41 -1.70
C LEU A 124 2.55 -2.31 -2.38
N GLU A 125 3.48 -1.68 -3.10
CA GLU A 125 4.67 -2.34 -3.63
C GLU A 125 5.93 -1.56 -3.27
N GLY A 126 7.01 -2.31 -2.97
CA GLY A 126 8.35 -1.77 -2.70
C GLY A 126 9.34 -2.13 -3.79
N GLY A 127 10.00 -1.12 -4.35
CA GLY A 127 11.02 -1.30 -5.39
C GLY A 127 12.42 -1.57 -4.83
N PRO A 128 13.32 -2.18 -5.62
CA PRO A 128 14.71 -2.42 -5.27
C PRO A 128 15.50 -1.14 -4.93
N ASN A 129 15.10 -0.01 -5.51
CA ASN A 129 15.69 1.31 -5.26
C ASN A 129 15.26 1.95 -3.92
N GLY A 130 14.35 1.31 -3.18
CA GLY A 130 13.84 1.81 -1.90
C GLY A 130 12.62 2.71 -2.01
N ASN A 131 12.07 2.87 -3.20
CA ASN A 131 10.80 3.59 -3.40
C ASN A 131 9.62 2.71 -3.05
N PHE A 132 8.54 3.35 -2.63
CA PHE A 132 7.27 2.70 -2.35
C PHE A 132 6.21 3.23 -3.31
N TYR A 133 5.32 2.34 -3.73
CA TYR A 133 4.27 2.64 -4.71
C TYR A 133 2.92 2.15 -4.22
N ARG A 134 1.88 2.88 -4.57
CA ARG A 134 0.51 2.56 -4.23
C ARG A 134 -0.42 3.05 -5.34
N GLY A 135 -1.30 2.20 -5.82
CA GLY A 135 -2.34 2.60 -6.77
C GLY A 135 -3.59 3.09 -6.06
N ASN A 136 -4.27 4.04 -6.67
CA ASN A 136 -5.58 4.54 -6.23
C ASN A 136 -6.25 5.39 -7.32
N ALA A 137 -7.42 5.94 -7.01
CA ALA A 137 -7.96 7.04 -7.80
C ALA A 137 -6.99 8.23 -7.81
N GLY A 138 -6.97 8.97 -8.90
CA GLY A 138 -6.23 10.23 -9.01
C GLY A 138 -6.79 11.31 -8.10
N CYS A 139 -5.99 12.32 -7.82
CA CYS A 139 -6.39 13.44 -6.99
C CYS A 139 -7.66 14.12 -7.52
N ASN A 140 -8.60 14.38 -6.61
CA ASN A 140 -9.87 15.00 -6.91
C ASN A 140 -10.71 14.23 -7.96
N GLY A 141 -10.57 12.92 -7.99
CA GLY A 141 -11.33 12.06 -8.90
C GLY A 141 -10.90 12.17 -10.38
N GLN A 142 -9.66 12.54 -10.62
CA GLN A 142 -9.11 12.69 -11.98
C GLN A 142 -8.42 11.39 -12.44
N GLY A 143 -9.18 10.40 -12.88
CA GLY A 143 -8.64 9.15 -13.41
C GLY A 143 -8.03 8.25 -12.34
N TYR A 144 -7.02 7.49 -12.74
CA TYR A 144 -6.22 6.65 -11.86
C TYR A 144 -4.79 7.19 -11.73
N ALA A 145 -4.16 6.90 -10.60
CA ALA A 145 -2.80 7.31 -10.36
C ALA A 145 -2.02 6.25 -9.55
N ILE A 146 -0.72 6.26 -9.74
CA ILE A 146 0.23 5.62 -8.83
C ILE A 146 0.84 6.72 -7.95
N TYR A 147 0.75 6.53 -6.66
CA TYR A 147 1.38 7.40 -5.67
C TYR A 147 2.73 6.80 -5.31
N ARG A 148 3.79 7.59 -5.42
CA ARG A 148 5.16 7.18 -5.10
C ARG A 148 5.66 7.92 -3.86
N SER A 149 6.34 7.19 -2.98
CA SER A 149 7.14 7.73 -1.89
C SER A 149 8.61 7.36 -2.09
N THR A 150 9.49 8.33 -1.93
CA THR A 150 10.95 8.17 -1.99
C THR A 150 11.63 8.40 -0.64
N ASP A 151 10.85 8.58 0.41
CA ASP A 151 11.31 8.92 1.76
C ASP A 151 10.84 7.94 2.85
N GLY A 152 10.54 6.70 2.45
CA GLY A 152 10.11 5.67 3.39
C GLY A 152 8.64 5.76 3.79
N GLY A 153 7.78 6.29 2.94
CA GLY A 153 6.34 6.35 3.19
C GLY A 153 5.86 7.62 3.89
N PHE A 154 6.74 8.60 4.13
CA PHE A 154 6.36 9.84 4.83
C PHE A 154 5.71 10.89 3.94
N THR A 155 6.14 10.98 2.68
CA THR A 155 5.50 11.85 1.69
C THR A 155 5.24 11.09 0.40
N TRP A 156 4.18 11.49 -0.31
CA TRP A 156 3.71 10.80 -1.50
C TRP A 156 3.47 11.82 -2.63
N THR A 157 3.92 11.45 -3.83
CA THR A 157 3.68 12.21 -5.06
C THR A 157 2.74 11.44 -5.98
N GLU A 158 1.82 12.13 -6.61
CA GLU A 158 0.92 11.55 -7.59
C GLU A 158 1.60 11.44 -8.96
N HIS A 159 1.44 10.30 -9.60
CA HIS A 159 1.82 10.02 -10.98
C HIS A 159 0.58 9.52 -11.73
N THR A 160 -0.08 10.41 -12.44
CA THR A 160 -1.33 10.10 -13.15
C THR A 160 -1.07 9.08 -14.26
N LEU A 161 -1.89 8.04 -14.31
CA LEU A 161 -1.85 7.04 -15.36
C LEU A 161 -2.40 7.61 -16.69
N PRO A 162 -1.97 7.06 -17.84
CA PRO A 162 -2.49 7.50 -19.14
C PRO A 162 -4.01 7.24 -19.19
N THR A 163 -4.72 8.14 -19.85
CA THR A 163 -6.15 7.95 -20.09
C THR A 163 -6.35 6.77 -21.03
N ASP A 164 -7.31 5.91 -20.71
CA ASP A 164 -7.84 4.97 -21.69
C ASP A 164 -8.56 5.70 -22.83
N GLU A 165 -8.93 4.97 -23.89
CA GLU A 165 -9.66 5.54 -25.02
C GLU A 165 -11.03 6.15 -24.65
N SER A 166 -11.56 5.81 -23.48
CA SER A 166 -12.85 6.31 -22.98
C SER A 166 -12.75 7.70 -22.34
N GLY A 167 -11.54 8.16 -21.97
CA GLY A 167 -11.25 9.54 -21.58
C GLY A 167 -11.79 10.00 -20.25
N THR A 168 -12.52 9.17 -19.52
CA THR A 168 -13.05 9.53 -18.19
C THR A 168 -13.05 8.33 -17.26
N ALA A 169 -12.23 8.36 -16.24
CA ALA A 169 -12.46 7.46 -15.12
C ALA A 169 -13.78 7.85 -14.47
N ASP A 170 -14.72 6.93 -14.46
CA ASP A 170 -15.91 7.08 -13.63
C ASP A 170 -15.46 6.98 -12.17
N THR A 171 -15.60 8.06 -11.43
CA THR A 171 -15.14 8.20 -10.05
C THR A 171 -15.78 7.19 -9.08
N TRP A 172 -16.86 6.55 -9.44
CA TRP A 172 -17.54 5.53 -8.64
C TRP A 172 -16.91 4.13 -8.76
N ASN A 173 -16.19 3.85 -9.86
CA ASN A 173 -15.52 2.59 -10.11
C ASN A 173 -13.97 2.72 -10.04
N ALA A 174 -13.44 3.92 -9.84
CA ALA A 174 -12.02 4.19 -9.73
C ALA A 174 -11.50 3.83 -8.32
N GLU A 175 -11.73 2.59 -7.90
CA GLU A 175 -11.37 2.21 -6.53
C GLU A 175 -9.91 1.80 -6.46
N GLU A 176 -9.38 1.08 -7.45
CA GLU A 176 -8.04 0.52 -7.35
C GLU A 176 -7.33 0.47 -8.71
N ALA A 177 -6.22 1.19 -8.83
CA ALA A 177 -5.19 0.85 -9.81
C ALA A 177 -4.17 -0.05 -9.13
N GLN A 178 -3.94 -1.25 -9.65
CA GLN A 178 -2.92 -2.14 -9.11
C GLN A 178 -1.55 -1.74 -9.62
N VAL A 179 -0.53 -1.91 -8.80
CA VAL A 179 0.86 -1.63 -9.13
C VAL A 179 1.73 -2.84 -8.86
N ALA A 180 2.75 -3.03 -9.68
CA ALA A 180 3.84 -3.97 -9.45
C ALA A 180 5.17 -3.30 -9.84
N VAL A 181 6.26 -3.72 -9.20
CA VAL A 181 7.60 -3.22 -9.49
C VAL A 181 8.51 -4.41 -9.77
N ASP A 182 9.23 -4.37 -10.89
CA ASP A 182 10.17 -5.42 -11.25
C ASP A 182 11.58 -5.18 -10.64
N ASP A 183 12.49 -6.12 -10.88
CA ASP A 183 13.85 -6.06 -10.34
C ASP A 183 14.75 -4.97 -10.98
N ASP A 184 14.28 -4.37 -12.07
CA ASP A 184 14.94 -3.24 -12.76
C ASP A 184 14.31 -1.88 -12.39
N ASP A 185 13.46 -1.83 -11.34
CA ASP A 185 12.70 -0.66 -10.90
C ASP A 185 11.67 -0.13 -11.93
N ASN A 186 11.30 -0.92 -12.92
CA ASN A 186 10.20 -0.56 -13.80
C ASN A 186 8.87 -0.72 -13.06
N VAL A 187 7.99 0.24 -13.26
CA VAL A 187 6.68 0.27 -12.59
C VAL A 187 5.61 -0.15 -13.59
N HIS A 188 4.81 -1.12 -13.19
CA HIS A 188 3.71 -1.67 -13.98
C HIS A 188 2.39 -1.31 -13.31
N ALA A 189 1.44 -0.79 -14.07
CA ALA A 189 0.12 -0.43 -13.56
C ALA A 189 -0.99 -1.11 -14.35
N MET A 190 -2.04 -1.54 -13.65
CA MET A 190 -3.25 -2.11 -14.25
C MET A 190 -4.48 -1.51 -13.59
N TRP A 191 -5.49 -1.18 -14.38
CA TRP A 191 -6.75 -0.61 -13.90
C TRP A 191 -7.92 -1.04 -14.79
N MET A 192 -9.14 -0.79 -14.32
CA MET A 192 -10.35 -1.00 -15.10
C MET A 192 -10.79 0.33 -15.72
N GLY A 193 -10.93 0.36 -17.03
CA GLY A 193 -11.45 1.51 -17.75
C GLY A 193 -12.95 1.71 -17.53
N SER A 194 -13.46 2.87 -17.93
CA SER A 194 -14.89 3.18 -17.85
C SER A 194 -15.76 2.30 -18.76
N ASP A 195 -15.15 1.64 -19.74
CA ASP A 195 -15.76 0.62 -20.59
C ASP A 195 -15.79 -0.77 -19.96
N ASN A 196 -15.34 -0.92 -18.72
CA ASN A 196 -15.14 -2.16 -17.98
C ASN A 196 -14.11 -3.12 -18.59
N MET A 197 -13.16 -2.60 -19.35
CA MET A 197 -12.04 -3.37 -19.89
C MET A 197 -10.78 -3.14 -19.05
N PRO A 198 -9.93 -4.17 -18.87
CA PRO A 198 -8.66 -4.00 -18.20
C PRO A 198 -7.66 -3.25 -19.08
N TYR A 199 -6.99 -2.28 -18.51
CA TYR A 199 -5.92 -1.51 -19.13
C TYR A 199 -4.62 -1.71 -18.38
N TYR A 200 -3.53 -1.60 -19.10
CA TYR A 200 -2.17 -1.73 -18.59
C TYR A 200 -1.28 -0.64 -19.16
N ALA A 201 -0.37 -0.13 -18.33
CA ALA A 201 0.74 0.72 -18.75
C ALA A 201 1.98 0.40 -17.91
N TYR A 202 3.15 0.76 -18.41
CA TYR A 202 4.41 0.65 -17.69
C TYR A 202 5.21 1.94 -17.77
N SER A 203 6.08 2.12 -16.78
CA SER A 203 7.02 3.23 -16.67
C SER A 203 8.42 2.67 -16.49
N LEU A 204 9.39 3.24 -17.23
CA LEU A 204 10.83 2.91 -17.12
C LEU A 204 11.59 3.97 -16.32
N ASP A 205 10.89 4.92 -15.71
CA ASP A 205 11.45 6.06 -14.98
C ASP A 205 10.70 6.32 -13.66
N GLU A 206 10.38 5.23 -12.96
CA GLU A 206 9.77 5.26 -11.62
C GLU A 206 8.39 5.95 -11.57
N GLY A 207 7.61 5.85 -12.64
CA GLY A 207 6.28 6.44 -12.74
C GLY A 207 6.25 7.89 -13.24
N ASN A 208 7.40 8.49 -13.60
CA ASN A 208 7.41 9.88 -14.10
C ASN A 208 6.79 10.00 -15.51
N THR A 209 7.03 8.99 -16.34
CA THR A 209 6.37 8.88 -17.66
C THR A 209 5.83 7.46 -17.86
N TRP A 210 4.76 7.33 -18.62
CA TRP A 210 4.09 6.07 -18.87
C TRP A 210 4.04 5.75 -20.36
N SER A 211 4.04 4.47 -20.69
CA SER A 211 3.65 4.00 -22.03
C SER A 211 2.20 4.41 -22.33
N ASP A 212 1.79 4.31 -23.60
CA ASP A 212 0.37 4.37 -23.93
C ASP A 212 -0.39 3.26 -23.18
N ALA A 213 -1.66 3.53 -22.87
CA ALA A 213 -2.54 2.52 -22.27
C ALA A 213 -2.79 1.39 -23.30
N MET A 214 -2.64 0.17 -22.85
CA MET A 214 -2.86 -1.05 -23.63
C MET A 214 -4.02 -1.85 -23.02
N MET A 215 -4.90 -2.37 -23.85
CA MET A 215 -6.02 -3.23 -23.45
C MET A 215 -5.65 -4.71 -23.53
#